data_2c48acb34a374230aed303616271a7ff
#
_entry.id   2c48acb34a374230aed303616271a7ff
#
_cell.length_a   1.000
_cell.length_b   1.000
_cell.length_c   1.000
_cell.angle_alpha   90.00
_cell.angle_beta   90.00
_cell.angle_gamma   90.00
#
_symmetry.space_group_name_H-M   'P 1'
#
loop_
_entity.id
_entity.type
_entity.pdbx_description
1 polymer ?
#
loop_
_entity_poly.entity_id
_entity_poly.type
_entity_poly.pdbx_seq_one_letter_code
_entity_poly.pdbx_strand_id
1 'polypeptide(L)'
;MLNNANFLLRSLYATFSGIWDICFLHSCAIQLIYVKYSSLQVISVIERRADQLDYVLVDTPGQIEIFTWSASGAIITEAFASTFPTVVAYVVDTPRSTNPVTFMSNMMYACSILYKTRLPLVLTFNKVDIAKHEFALEVGTPL
;
A
#
# COMPACT_ATOMS: atom_id res chain seq x y z
N MET A 1 11.55 -13.88 15.83
CA MET A 1 11.52 -12.93 14.70
C MET A 1 10.11 -12.46 14.31
N LEU A 2 9.11 -13.34 14.19
CA LEU A 2 7.71 -12.98 13.87
C LEU A 2 7.03 -12.00 14.85
N ASN A 3 7.39 -12.02 16.14
CA ASN A 3 6.75 -11.16 17.14
C ASN A 3 7.10 -9.66 17.01
N ASN A 4 8.27 -9.32 16.50
CA ASN A 4 8.67 -7.92 16.33
C ASN A 4 8.01 -7.28 15.10
N ALA A 5 7.83 -8.05 14.02
CA ALA A 5 7.12 -7.60 12.83
C ALA A 5 5.64 -7.31 13.14
N ASN A 6 4.98 -8.19 13.91
CA ASN A 6 3.59 -8.01 14.33
C ASN A 6 3.40 -6.79 15.26
N PHE A 7 4.37 -6.48 16.11
CA PHE A 7 4.31 -5.30 16.98
C PHE A 7 4.47 -4.01 16.17
N LEU A 8 5.39 -3.97 15.20
CA LEU A 8 5.58 -2.83 14.30
C LEU A 8 4.37 -2.63 13.38
N LEU A 9 3.83 -3.70 12.79
CA LEU A 9 2.61 -3.64 12.00
C LEU A 9 1.43 -3.07 12.80
N ARG A 10 1.24 -3.51 14.05
CA ARG A 10 0.18 -2.98 14.92
C ARG A 10 0.42 -1.53 15.31
N SER A 11 1.66 -1.13 15.58
CA SER A 11 2.00 0.26 15.92
C SER A 11 1.82 1.19 14.73
N LEU A 12 2.27 0.78 13.54
CA LEU A 12 2.08 1.52 12.29
C LEU A 12 0.60 1.61 11.92
N TYR A 13 -0.13 0.51 12.02
CA TYR A 13 -1.57 0.47 11.75
C TYR A 13 -2.34 1.42 12.68
N ALA A 14 -2.05 1.41 13.98
CA ALA A 14 -2.70 2.32 14.93
C ALA A 14 -2.39 3.79 14.63
N THR A 15 -1.16 4.11 14.24
CA THR A 15 -0.77 5.48 13.89
C THR A 15 -1.42 5.93 12.59
N PHE A 16 -1.41 5.09 11.56
CA PHE A 16 -2.04 5.41 10.27
C PHE A 16 -3.56 5.41 10.33
N SER A 17 -4.20 4.50 11.08
CA SER A 17 -5.64 4.49 11.30
C SER A 17 -6.11 5.80 11.95
N GLY A 18 -5.43 6.26 13.00
CA GLY A 18 -5.76 7.54 13.64
C GLY A 18 -5.59 8.76 12.71
N ILE A 19 -4.63 8.73 11.79
CA ILE A 19 -4.44 9.78 10.78
C ILE A 19 -5.63 9.83 9.80
N TRP A 20 -6.14 8.68 9.40
CA TRP A 20 -7.26 8.61 8.45
C TRP A 20 -8.59 9.07 9.07
N ASP A 21 -8.83 8.75 10.34
CA ASP A 21 -10.03 9.22 11.07
C ASP A 21 -10.05 10.76 11.22
N ILE A 22 -8.88 11.37 11.41
CA ILE A 22 -8.72 12.83 11.47
C ILE A 22 -8.89 13.47 10.09
N CYS A 23 -8.45 12.80 9.03
CA CYS A 23 -8.59 13.26 7.64
C CYS A 23 -10.04 13.51 7.22
N PHE A 24 -11.00 12.90 7.84
CA PHE A 24 -12.42 13.08 7.50
C PHE A 24 -13.07 14.33 8.14
N LEU A 25 -12.45 14.96 9.13
CA LEU A 25 -13.10 15.92 9.99
C LEU A 25 -12.62 17.39 9.97
N HIS A 26 -11.49 17.74 9.30
CA HIS A 26 -10.95 19.12 9.39
C HIS A 26 -10.37 19.68 8.07
N SER A 27 -10.27 21.01 8.01
CA SER A 27 -9.77 21.83 6.89
C SER A 27 -8.50 21.26 6.19
N CYS A 28 -8.53 21.15 4.89
CA CYS A 28 -7.54 20.45 4.04
C CYS A 28 -6.07 20.79 4.31
N ALA A 29 -5.75 22.02 4.65
CA ALA A 29 -4.36 22.46 4.89
C ALA A 29 -3.78 21.90 6.21
N ILE A 30 -4.57 21.86 7.27
CA ILE A 30 -4.14 21.33 8.58
C ILE A 30 -3.95 19.82 8.50
N GLN A 31 -4.78 19.12 7.74
CA GLN A 31 -4.66 17.69 7.48
C GLN A 31 -3.35 17.33 6.77
N LEU A 32 -2.98 18.09 5.74
CA LEU A 32 -1.75 17.85 4.98
C LEU A 32 -0.49 18.02 5.86
N ILE A 33 -0.48 19.04 6.72
CA ILE A 33 0.61 19.27 7.68
C ILE A 33 0.70 18.13 8.69
N TYR A 34 -0.43 17.70 9.24
CA TYR A 34 -0.48 16.62 10.22
C TYR A 34 -0.03 15.28 9.60
N VAL A 35 -0.49 14.94 8.41
CA VAL A 35 -0.08 13.74 7.70
C VAL A 35 1.41 13.74 7.41
N LYS A 36 1.97 14.86 6.95
CA LYS A 36 3.40 15.00 6.70
C LYS A 36 4.21 14.83 7.99
N TYR A 37 3.79 15.45 9.09
CA TYR A 37 4.48 15.33 10.37
C TYR A 37 4.44 13.91 10.92
N SER A 38 3.29 13.25 10.85
CA SER A 38 3.13 11.86 11.32
C SER A 38 3.92 10.86 10.48
N SER A 39 3.99 11.05 9.16
CA SER A 39 4.82 10.18 8.30
C SER A 39 6.31 10.30 8.63
N LEU A 40 6.81 11.50 8.95
CA LEU A 40 8.19 11.70 9.38
C LEU A 40 8.50 11.01 10.72
N GLN A 41 7.54 11.01 11.66
CA GLN A 41 7.70 10.27 12.92
C GLN A 41 7.81 8.76 12.69
N VAL A 42 6.98 8.22 11.81
CA VAL A 42 7.02 6.79 11.45
C VAL A 42 8.34 6.44 10.78
N ILE A 43 8.80 7.26 9.84
CA ILE A 43 10.10 7.09 9.17
C ILE A 43 11.23 7.06 10.21
N SER A 44 11.25 8.00 11.16
CA SER A 44 12.28 8.03 12.19
C SER A 44 12.29 6.80 13.11
N VAL A 45 11.13 6.20 13.35
CA VAL A 45 11.03 4.94 14.12
C VAL A 45 11.59 3.76 13.31
N ILE A 46 11.34 3.72 12.01
CA ILE A 46 11.88 2.70 11.11
C ILE A 46 13.41 2.84 11.01
N GLU A 47 13.93 4.04 10.81
CA GLU A 47 15.37 4.32 10.74
C GLU A 47 16.11 3.86 11.99
N ARG A 48 15.56 4.12 13.18
CA ARG A 48 16.18 3.68 14.45
C ARG A 48 16.29 2.17 14.58
N ARG A 49 15.53 1.41 13.81
CA ARG A 49 15.47 -0.06 13.85
C ARG A 49 15.92 -0.69 12.54
N ALA A 50 16.44 0.08 11.61
CA ALA A 50 16.80 -0.38 10.27
C ALA A 50 17.74 -1.60 10.30
N ASP A 51 18.71 -1.60 11.23
CA ASP A 51 19.66 -2.71 11.40
C ASP A 51 19.03 -4.03 11.88
N GLN A 52 17.78 -3.98 12.36
CA GLN A 52 17.04 -5.13 12.90
C GLN A 52 15.93 -5.62 11.98
N LEU A 53 15.69 -4.94 10.86
CA LEU A 53 14.55 -5.18 9.97
C LEU A 53 15.05 -5.47 8.57
N ASP A 54 14.64 -6.61 8.02
CA ASP A 54 14.87 -6.94 6.61
C ASP A 54 13.85 -6.23 5.71
N TYR A 55 12.57 -6.17 6.17
CA TYR A 55 11.45 -5.57 5.43
C TYR A 55 10.50 -4.84 6.38
N VAL A 56 9.88 -3.78 5.86
CA VAL A 56 8.79 -3.05 6.53
C VAL A 56 7.56 -3.11 5.63
N LEU A 57 6.46 -3.63 6.16
CA LEU A 57 5.17 -3.65 5.48
C LEU A 57 4.33 -2.49 5.99
N VAL A 58 3.90 -1.64 5.07
CA VAL A 58 2.99 -0.53 5.35
C VAL A 58 1.62 -0.90 4.80
N ASP A 59 0.68 -1.21 5.70
CA ASP A 59 -0.69 -1.50 5.33
C ASP A 59 -1.49 -0.21 5.18
N THR A 60 -2.32 -0.16 4.15
CA THR A 60 -3.17 0.99 3.86
C THR A 60 -4.61 0.73 4.29
N PRO A 61 -5.39 1.78 4.63
CA PRO A 61 -6.81 1.60 4.93
C PRO A 61 -7.55 0.93 3.78
N GLY A 62 -8.57 0.13 4.11
CA GLY A 62 -9.22 -0.83 3.22
C GLY A 62 -9.92 -0.28 1.98
N GLN A 63 -10.08 1.04 1.83
CA GLN A 63 -10.59 1.65 0.61
C GLN A 63 -9.43 2.19 -0.22
N ILE A 64 -9.16 1.53 -1.34
CA ILE A 64 -8.07 1.84 -2.24
C ILE A 64 -8.16 3.29 -2.78
N GLU A 65 -9.37 3.77 -3.02
CA GLU A 65 -9.65 5.10 -3.55
C GLU A 65 -9.18 6.20 -2.59
N ILE A 66 -9.35 6.00 -1.29
CA ILE A 66 -8.94 6.97 -0.26
C ILE A 66 -7.43 7.14 -0.28
N PHE A 67 -6.68 6.06 -0.40
CA PHE A 67 -5.22 6.13 -0.46
C PHE A 67 -4.73 6.66 -1.81
N THR A 68 -5.20 6.11 -2.92
CA THR A 68 -4.66 6.42 -4.26
C THR A 68 -5.04 7.80 -4.76
N TRP A 69 -6.24 8.31 -4.41
CA TRP A 69 -6.75 9.58 -4.93
C TRP A 69 -6.62 10.74 -3.95
N SER A 70 -6.22 10.50 -2.70
CA SER A 70 -6.01 11.57 -1.72
C SER A 70 -4.61 12.19 -1.85
N ALA A 71 -4.53 13.48 -1.50
CA ALA A 71 -3.24 14.16 -1.36
C ALA A 71 -2.40 13.55 -0.23
N SER A 72 -3.04 13.04 0.81
CA SER A 72 -2.40 12.38 1.95
C SER A 72 -1.65 11.12 1.53
N GLY A 73 -2.27 10.27 0.70
CA GLY A 73 -1.62 9.07 0.18
C GLY A 73 -0.38 9.38 -0.66
N ALA A 74 -0.45 10.42 -1.50
CA ALA A 74 0.69 10.86 -2.29
C ALA A 74 1.85 11.33 -1.40
N ILE A 75 1.58 12.13 -0.36
CA ILE A 75 2.59 12.62 0.58
C ILE A 75 3.26 11.47 1.33
N ILE A 76 2.48 10.50 1.83
CA ILE A 76 3.00 9.34 2.54
C ILE A 76 3.89 8.51 1.61
N THR A 77 3.41 8.22 0.40
CA THR A 77 4.15 7.43 -0.59
C THR A 77 5.47 8.11 -0.96
N GLU A 78 5.46 9.41 -1.22
CA GLU A 78 6.65 10.19 -1.53
C GLU A 78 7.64 10.23 -0.35
N ALA A 79 7.15 10.39 0.87
CA ALA A 79 7.99 10.40 2.06
C ALA A 79 8.74 9.06 2.26
N PHE A 80 8.06 7.92 2.07
CA PHE A 80 8.72 6.62 2.13
C PHE A 80 9.69 6.40 0.97
N ALA A 81 9.28 6.74 -0.25
CA ALA A 81 10.06 6.53 -1.46
C ALA A 81 11.35 7.38 -1.49
N SER A 82 11.33 8.55 -0.85
CA SER A 82 12.53 9.41 -0.74
C SER A 82 13.55 8.90 0.28
N THR A 83 13.12 8.11 1.26
CA THR A 83 13.96 7.66 2.37
C THR A 83 14.40 6.20 2.21
N PHE A 84 13.53 5.34 1.69
CA PHE A 84 13.76 3.91 1.58
C PHE A 84 13.52 3.38 0.16
N PRO A 85 14.19 2.28 -0.25
CA PRO A 85 13.79 1.51 -1.42
C PRO A 85 12.37 1.00 -1.23
N THR A 86 11.42 1.56 -1.97
CA THR A 86 9.98 1.33 -1.77
C THR A 86 9.36 0.69 -3.00
N VAL A 87 8.52 -0.29 -2.78
CA VAL A 87 7.77 -1.03 -3.80
C VAL A 87 6.30 -1.03 -3.41
N VAL A 88 5.41 -0.89 -4.37
CA VAL A 88 3.96 -1.01 -4.15
C VAL A 88 3.54 -2.46 -4.40
N ALA A 89 2.94 -3.09 -3.40
CA ALA A 89 2.30 -4.40 -3.55
C ALA A 89 0.80 -4.23 -3.78
N TYR A 90 0.33 -4.55 -4.99
CA TYR A 90 -1.09 -4.55 -5.32
C TYR A 90 -1.66 -5.95 -5.11
N VAL A 91 -2.50 -6.11 -4.10
CA VAL A 91 -3.05 -7.40 -3.69
C VAL A 91 -4.36 -7.67 -4.42
N VAL A 92 -4.38 -8.73 -5.23
CA VAL A 92 -5.53 -9.18 -6.02
C VAL A 92 -6.23 -10.34 -5.32
N ASP A 93 -7.54 -10.25 -5.16
CA ASP A 93 -8.37 -11.38 -4.71
C ASP A 93 -8.58 -12.35 -5.88
N THR A 94 -7.82 -13.45 -5.90
CA THR A 94 -7.81 -14.42 -7.02
C THR A 94 -9.17 -15.00 -7.32
N PRO A 95 -9.98 -15.49 -6.36
CA PRO A 95 -11.32 -16.01 -6.63
C PRO A 95 -12.25 -15.02 -7.34
N ARG A 96 -12.16 -13.74 -6.98
CA ARG A 96 -12.99 -12.71 -7.64
C ARG A 96 -12.47 -12.32 -9.01
N SER A 97 -11.20 -12.51 -9.26
CA SER A 97 -10.52 -12.11 -10.50
C SER A 97 -10.54 -13.19 -11.59
N THR A 98 -11.18 -14.32 -11.35
CA THR A 98 -11.44 -15.36 -12.38
C THR A 98 -12.35 -14.86 -13.50
N ASN A 99 -13.20 -13.86 -13.22
CA ASN A 99 -13.99 -13.19 -14.24
C ASN A 99 -13.11 -12.20 -15.03
N PRO A 100 -13.03 -12.31 -16.37
CA PRO A 100 -12.17 -11.45 -17.20
C PRO A 100 -12.44 -9.94 -17.02
N VAL A 101 -13.69 -9.55 -16.84
CA VAL A 101 -14.07 -8.13 -16.63
C VAL A 101 -13.49 -7.62 -15.31
N THR A 102 -13.60 -8.40 -14.24
CA THR A 102 -13.06 -8.06 -12.93
C THR A 102 -11.54 -8.05 -12.97
N PHE A 103 -10.92 -9.00 -13.66
CA PHE A 103 -9.47 -9.03 -13.85
C PHE A 103 -8.97 -7.77 -14.55
N MET A 104 -9.58 -7.41 -15.69
CA MET A 104 -9.23 -6.20 -16.43
C MET A 104 -9.41 -4.94 -15.59
N SER A 105 -10.49 -4.84 -14.82
CA SER A 105 -10.71 -3.71 -13.90
C SER A 105 -9.59 -3.60 -12.86
N ASN A 106 -9.18 -4.71 -12.26
CA ASN A 106 -8.06 -4.74 -11.31
C ASN A 106 -6.74 -4.32 -11.98
N MET A 107 -6.48 -4.77 -13.21
CA MET A 107 -5.27 -4.36 -13.95
C MET A 107 -5.28 -2.87 -14.28
N MET A 108 -6.42 -2.31 -14.64
CA MET A 108 -6.57 -0.86 -14.88
C MET A 108 -6.30 -0.06 -13.59
N TYR A 109 -6.79 -0.53 -12.44
CA TYR A 109 -6.49 0.08 -11.14
C TYR A 109 -4.99 -0.01 -10.83
N ALA A 110 -4.37 -1.16 -11.00
CA ALA A 110 -2.93 -1.33 -10.79
C ALA A 110 -2.12 -0.39 -11.68
N CYS A 111 -2.46 -0.29 -12.96
CA CYS A 111 -1.82 0.64 -13.90
C CYS A 111 -1.99 2.10 -13.47
N SER A 112 -3.17 2.48 -12.98
CA SER A 112 -3.42 3.85 -12.50
C SER A 112 -2.57 4.20 -11.28
N ILE A 113 -2.38 3.25 -10.37
CA ILE A 113 -1.51 3.39 -9.20
C ILE A 113 -0.05 3.52 -9.62
N LEU A 114 0.42 2.63 -10.51
CA LEU A 114 1.77 2.68 -11.06
C LEU A 114 2.06 4.03 -11.71
N TYR A 115 1.15 4.52 -12.53
CA TYR A 115 1.27 5.83 -13.19
C TYR A 115 1.35 6.99 -12.20
N LYS A 116 0.52 6.92 -11.14
CA LYS A 116 0.43 7.98 -10.14
C LYS A 116 1.60 7.99 -9.18
N THR A 117 2.00 6.84 -8.66
CA THR A 117 3.08 6.72 -7.66
C THR A 117 4.46 6.75 -8.29
N ARG A 118 4.57 6.30 -9.54
CA ARG A 118 5.85 6.09 -10.27
C ARG A 118 6.83 5.18 -9.52
N LEU A 119 6.31 4.32 -8.66
CA LEU A 119 7.09 3.33 -7.92
C LEU A 119 7.00 1.97 -8.61
N PRO A 120 8.01 1.12 -8.44
CA PRO A 120 7.91 -0.28 -8.85
C PRO A 120 6.67 -0.92 -8.23
N LEU A 121 5.92 -1.69 -9.01
CA LEU A 121 4.68 -2.33 -8.59
C LEU A 121 4.78 -3.83 -8.77
N VAL A 122 4.40 -4.57 -7.73
CA VAL A 122 4.29 -6.03 -7.74
C VAL A 122 2.83 -6.42 -7.57
N LEU A 123 2.34 -7.26 -8.48
CA LEU A 123 1.01 -7.86 -8.36
C LEU A 123 1.11 -9.13 -7.50
N THR A 124 0.33 -9.19 -6.44
CA THR A 124 0.27 -10.34 -5.53
C THR A 124 -1.11 -10.97 -5.58
N PHE A 125 -1.19 -12.19 -6.07
CA PHE A 125 -2.43 -12.97 -6.10
C PHE A 125 -2.64 -13.67 -4.77
N ASN A 126 -3.64 -13.20 -4.01
CA ASN A 126 -4.00 -13.75 -2.71
C ASN A 126 -5.11 -14.80 -2.85
N LYS A 127 -5.24 -15.70 -1.87
CA LYS A 127 -6.23 -16.80 -1.83
C LYS A 127 -6.08 -17.80 -2.98
N VAL A 128 -4.84 -18.10 -3.35
CA VAL A 128 -4.53 -19.10 -4.39
C VAL A 128 -4.82 -20.55 -3.96
N ASP A 129 -5.08 -20.74 -2.67
CA ASP A 129 -5.61 -21.96 -2.08
C ASP A 129 -7.07 -22.24 -2.49
N ILE A 130 -7.85 -21.19 -2.78
CA ILE A 130 -9.26 -21.28 -3.16
C ILE A 130 -9.44 -21.34 -4.68
N ALA A 131 -8.68 -20.53 -5.42
CA ALA A 131 -8.74 -20.46 -6.87
C ALA A 131 -7.35 -20.42 -7.49
N LYS A 132 -7.15 -21.18 -8.57
CA LYS A 132 -5.87 -21.21 -9.28
C LYS A 132 -5.62 -19.89 -10.00
N HIS A 133 -4.37 -19.49 -10.04
CA HIS A 133 -3.92 -18.23 -10.66
C HIS A 133 -3.43 -18.39 -12.11
N GLU A 134 -3.52 -19.59 -12.68
CA GLU A 134 -3.00 -19.94 -14.03
C GLU A 134 -3.55 -19.00 -15.11
N PHE A 135 -4.81 -18.57 -15.01
CA PHE A 135 -5.43 -17.63 -15.95
C PHE A 135 -4.66 -16.30 -16.07
N ALA A 136 -4.02 -15.84 -14.99
CA ALA A 136 -3.27 -14.59 -14.99
C ALA A 136 -1.93 -14.73 -15.71
N LEU A 137 -1.34 -15.91 -15.72
CA LEU A 137 -0.11 -16.21 -16.42
C LEU A 137 -0.35 -16.35 -17.93
N GLU A 138 -1.47 -16.92 -18.31
CA GLU A 138 -1.86 -17.09 -19.73
C GLU A 138 -2.06 -15.75 -20.45
N VAL A 139 -2.62 -14.76 -19.76
CA VAL A 139 -2.81 -13.41 -20.32
C VAL A 139 -1.48 -12.65 -20.51
N GLY A 140 -0.46 -13.00 -19.74
CA GLY A 140 0.85 -12.36 -19.79
C GLY A 140 1.83 -12.97 -20.79
N THR A 141 1.50 -14.11 -21.42
CA THR A 141 2.34 -14.71 -22.47
C THR A 141 1.99 -14.10 -23.82
N PRO A 142 2.91 -13.41 -24.50
CA PRO A 142 2.69 -13.01 -25.90
C PRO A 142 2.51 -14.26 -26.75
N LEU A 143 1.46 -14.27 -27.60
CA LEU A 143 1.21 -15.27 -28.63
C LEU A 143 2.40 -15.34 -29.60
#